data_e3aa29021e87bdfe0f2e26e6ecf7e897
#
_entry.id   e3aa29021e87bdfe0f2e26e6ecf7e897
#
_cell.length_a   1.000
_cell.length_b   1.000
_cell.length_c   1.000
_cell.angle_alpha   90.00
_cell.angle_beta   90.00
_cell.angle_gamma   90.00
#
_symmetry.space_group_name_H-M   'P 1'
#
loop_
_entity.id
_entity.type
_entity.pdbx_description
1 polymer ?
#
loop_
_entity_poly.entity_id
_entity_poly.type
_entity_poly.pdbx_seq_one_letter_code
_entity_poly.pdbx_strand_id
1 'polypeptide(L)'
;EIQVNVAYRWFLGYGLLDNIPHFATVSYAFCKRFPDELTSEIFEHILNKALNNRMLDPSAIFIDGAHIKASANKKKFQKEQVAKAAKVYSGQLRREVNTEREKLGKKPIEDDDDENHPQGGGGSRETVEKAVSTTDPDCGMFVKGEHERQFAYEAHTACDKRGFILGVEVTAGNIHDSVAWDKVYDDVTSKFDVQFVAMDAGYKTPWIAKKTLDDGKIPVLPYTRYKGSKE
;
A
#
# COMPACT_ATOMS: atom_id res chain seq x y z
N GLU A 1 -18.31 -27.60 -4.91
CA GLU A 1 -18.70 -27.28 -6.31
C GLU A 1 -17.95 -28.14 -7.33
N ILE A 2 -16.61 -28.31 -7.24
CA ILE A 2 -15.82 -29.11 -8.20
C ILE A 2 -16.35 -30.53 -8.34
N GLN A 3 -16.80 -31.16 -7.26
CA GLN A 3 -17.32 -32.54 -7.28
C GLN A 3 -18.51 -32.73 -8.19
N VAL A 4 -19.37 -31.73 -8.32
CA VAL A 4 -20.65 -31.81 -9.05
C VAL A 4 -20.65 -31.02 -10.36
N ASN A 5 -19.62 -30.21 -10.61
CA ASN A 5 -19.53 -29.40 -11.82
C ASN A 5 -18.52 -29.99 -12.81
N VAL A 6 -19.03 -30.53 -13.90
CA VAL A 6 -18.22 -31.20 -14.94
C VAL A 6 -17.24 -30.22 -15.61
N ALA A 7 -17.61 -28.95 -15.80
CA ALA A 7 -16.73 -27.97 -16.39
C ALA A 7 -15.53 -27.64 -15.48
N TYR A 8 -15.74 -27.56 -14.17
CA TYR A 8 -14.65 -27.38 -13.22
C TYR A 8 -13.75 -28.61 -13.13
N ARG A 9 -14.32 -29.82 -13.17
CA ARG A 9 -13.55 -31.05 -13.22
C ARG A 9 -12.65 -31.10 -14.46
N TRP A 10 -13.23 -30.83 -15.62
CA TRP A 10 -12.49 -30.79 -16.88
C TRP A 10 -11.37 -29.73 -16.87
N PHE A 11 -11.67 -28.51 -16.42
CA PHE A 11 -10.69 -27.42 -16.34
C PHE A 11 -9.50 -27.79 -15.46
N LEU A 12 -9.74 -28.50 -14.34
CA LEU A 12 -8.71 -28.94 -13.39
C LEU A 12 -8.06 -30.28 -13.76
N GLY A 13 -8.45 -30.90 -14.89
CA GLY A 13 -7.90 -32.14 -15.36
C GLY A 13 -8.43 -33.39 -14.65
N TYR A 14 -9.57 -33.30 -13.95
CA TYR A 14 -10.20 -34.45 -13.27
C TYR A 14 -11.22 -35.13 -14.17
N GLY A 15 -11.15 -36.46 -14.25
CA GLY A 15 -12.20 -37.31 -14.86
C GLY A 15 -13.46 -37.38 -13.98
N LEU A 16 -14.53 -37.93 -14.54
CA LEU A 16 -15.84 -38.01 -13.84
C LEU A 16 -15.78 -38.84 -12.55
N LEU A 17 -14.93 -39.86 -12.51
CA LEU A 17 -14.80 -40.77 -11.38
C LEU A 17 -13.61 -40.44 -10.46
N ASP A 18 -12.81 -39.44 -10.79
CA ASP A 18 -11.66 -39.08 -9.98
C ASP A 18 -12.06 -38.49 -8.64
N ASN A 19 -11.31 -38.83 -7.60
CA ASN A 19 -11.50 -38.22 -6.29
C ASN A 19 -10.98 -36.79 -6.26
N ILE A 20 -11.84 -35.87 -5.86
CA ILE A 20 -11.47 -34.45 -5.68
C ILE A 20 -10.89 -34.28 -4.27
N PRO A 21 -9.72 -33.65 -4.13
CA PRO A 21 -9.15 -33.35 -2.81
C PRO A 21 -10.12 -32.55 -1.95
N HIS A 22 -10.13 -32.85 -0.65
CA HIS A 22 -10.90 -32.07 0.30
C HIS A 22 -10.34 -30.64 0.41
N PHE A 23 -11.21 -29.64 0.57
CA PHE A 23 -10.79 -28.24 0.64
C PHE A 23 -9.71 -27.98 1.72
N ALA A 24 -9.75 -28.70 2.84
CA ALA A 24 -8.73 -28.60 3.89
C ALA A 24 -7.34 -29.04 3.41
N THR A 25 -7.24 -29.96 2.44
CA THR A 25 -5.95 -30.35 1.85
C THR A 25 -5.33 -29.19 1.07
N VAL A 26 -6.15 -28.46 0.32
CA VAL A 26 -5.71 -27.27 -0.44
C VAL A 26 -5.29 -26.17 0.52
N SER A 27 -6.12 -25.88 1.54
CA SER A 27 -5.79 -24.90 2.57
C SER A 27 -4.51 -25.23 3.32
N TYR A 28 -4.34 -26.51 3.73
CA TYR A 28 -3.12 -26.95 4.39
C TYR A 28 -1.88 -26.80 3.50
N ALA A 29 -1.99 -27.17 2.22
CA ALA A 29 -0.88 -27.04 1.28
C ALA A 29 -0.50 -25.56 1.10
N PHE A 30 -1.47 -24.67 0.93
CA PHE A 30 -1.23 -23.25 0.81
C PHE A 30 -0.56 -22.65 2.05
N CYS A 31 -1.05 -22.98 3.26
CA CYS A 31 -0.53 -22.39 4.50
C CYS A 31 0.77 -23.03 5.03
N LYS A 32 1.12 -24.27 4.60
CA LYS A 32 2.18 -25.05 5.25
C LYS A 32 3.21 -25.66 4.32
N ARG A 33 2.91 -25.77 3.03
CA ARG A 33 3.78 -26.44 2.06
C ARG A 33 4.32 -25.53 0.98
N PHE A 34 3.53 -24.51 0.60
CA PHE A 34 3.97 -23.58 -0.41
C PHE A 34 4.91 -22.54 0.23
N PRO A 35 6.04 -22.24 -0.40
CA PRO A 35 6.89 -21.14 0.00
C PRO A 35 6.14 -19.80 -0.20
N ASP A 36 6.49 -18.79 0.57
CA ASP A 36 5.82 -17.49 0.53
C ASP A 36 5.97 -16.82 -0.85
N GLU A 37 7.10 -17.09 -1.53
CA GLU A 37 7.42 -16.55 -2.86
C GLU A 37 6.52 -17.12 -3.98
N LEU A 38 5.96 -18.32 -3.80
CA LEU A 38 5.18 -19.00 -4.84
C LEU A 38 3.98 -18.17 -5.32
N THR A 39 3.35 -17.43 -4.41
CA THR A 39 2.22 -16.56 -4.77
C THR A 39 2.65 -15.45 -5.72
N SER A 40 3.79 -14.84 -5.46
CA SER A 40 4.38 -13.80 -6.32
C SER A 40 4.81 -14.38 -7.67
N GLU A 41 5.40 -15.56 -7.70
CA GLU A 41 5.80 -16.23 -8.95
C GLU A 41 4.58 -16.56 -9.84
N ILE A 42 3.50 -17.07 -9.23
CA ILE A 42 2.25 -17.34 -9.95
C ILE A 42 1.65 -16.04 -10.50
N PHE A 43 1.63 -15.00 -9.69
CA PHE A 43 1.12 -13.69 -10.08
C PHE A 43 1.90 -13.12 -11.29
N GLU A 44 3.22 -13.12 -11.21
CA GLU A 44 4.09 -12.68 -12.30
C GLU A 44 3.93 -13.52 -13.56
N HIS A 45 3.79 -14.84 -13.42
CA HIS A 45 3.54 -15.72 -14.56
C HIS A 45 2.22 -15.36 -15.28
N ILE A 46 1.16 -15.09 -14.52
CA ILE A 46 -0.14 -14.68 -15.09
C ILE A 46 -0.02 -13.33 -15.78
N LEU A 47 0.64 -12.35 -15.15
CA LEU A 47 0.87 -11.03 -15.74
C LEU A 47 1.66 -11.11 -17.05
N ASN A 48 2.73 -11.90 -17.08
CA ASN A 48 3.52 -12.10 -18.29
C ASN A 48 2.69 -12.73 -19.43
N LYS A 49 1.84 -13.71 -19.10
CA LYS A 49 0.90 -14.26 -20.10
C LYS A 49 -0.09 -13.22 -20.61
N ALA A 50 -0.67 -12.40 -19.72
CA ALA A 50 -1.60 -11.35 -20.08
C ALA A 50 -0.92 -10.27 -20.96
N LEU A 51 0.31 -9.89 -20.62
CA LEU A 51 1.11 -8.95 -21.40
C LEU A 51 1.39 -9.47 -22.82
N ASN A 52 1.87 -10.73 -22.92
CA ASN A 52 2.16 -11.38 -24.21
C ASN A 52 0.91 -11.51 -25.11
N ASN A 53 -0.27 -11.62 -24.52
CA ASN A 53 -1.54 -11.66 -25.24
C ASN A 53 -2.16 -10.27 -25.45
N ARG A 54 -1.44 -9.18 -25.16
CA ARG A 54 -1.90 -7.77 -25.29
C ARG A 54 -3.19 -7.49 -24.51
N MET A 55 -3.37 -8.16 -23.38
CA MET A 55 -4.51 -7.94 -22.49
C MET A 55 -4.30 -6.75 -21.57
N LEU A 56 -3.05 -6.37 -21.28
CA LEU A 56 -2.68 -5.26 -20.42
C LEU A 56 -2.45 -3.97 -21.21
N ASP A 57 -2.77 -2.83 -20.57
CA ASP A 57 -2.40 -1.48 -21.03
C ASP A 57 -1.79 -0.68 -19.86
N PRO A 58 -0.52 -0.92 -19.52
CA PRO A 58 0.13 -0.29 -18.38
C PRO A 58 0.56 1.16 -18.62
N SER A 59 0.25 1.76 -19.77
CA SER A 59 0.63 3.15 -20.08
C SER A 59 0.10 4.18 -19.07
N ALA A 60 -1.01 3.87 -18.40
CA ALA A 60 -1.44 4.59 -17.21
C ALA A 60 -1.83 3.59 -16.12
N ILE A 61 -1.33 3.82 -14.92
CA ILE A 61 -1.65 3.03 -13.73
C ILE A 61 -2.47 3.85 -12.74
N PHE A 62 -3.32 3.17 -12.00
CA PHE A 62 -4.16 3.72 -10.95
C PHE A 62 -3.78 3.07 -9.64
N ILE A 63 -3.27 3.85 -8.69
CA ILE A 63 -2.86 3.35 -7.37
C ILE A 63 -3.91 3.76 -6.34
N ASP A 64 -4.43 2.77 -5.60
CA ASP A 64 -5.43 2.96 -4.56
C ASP A 64 -5.26 1.93 -3.44
N GLY A 65 -5.69 2.31 -2.24
CA GLY A 65 -5.65 1.48 -1.03
C GLY A 65 -7.03 0.93 -0.67
N ALA A 66 -7.08 -0.34 -0.31
CA ALA A 66 -8.29 -1.00 0.15
C ALA A 66 -8.07 -1.68 1.52
N HIS A 67 -8.87 -1.33 2.51
CA HIS A 67 -8.79 -1.94 3.83
C HIS A 67 -9.44 -3.32 3.86
N ILE A 68 -8.67 -4.30 4.34
CA ILE A 68 -9.11 -5.70 4.51
C ILE A 68 -9.16 -5.99 6.01
N LYS A 69 -10.36 -6.32 6.50
CA LYS A 69 -10.56 -6.65 7.91
C LYS A 69 -9.70 -7.83 8.33
N ALA A 70 -8.88 -7.64 9.37
CA ALA A 70 -8.09 -8.70 9.97
C ALA A 70 -8.96 -9.67 10.78
N SER A 71 -8.51 -10.93 10.86
CA SER A 71 -9.11 -11.94 11.75
C SER A 71 -8.65 -11.76 13.20
N ALA A 72 -8.69 -10.53 13.69
CA ALA A 72 -8.21 -10.13 15.00
C ALA A 72 -9.35 -9.82 15.97
N ASN A 73 -9.15 -10.17 17.24
CA ASN A 73 -10.13 -9.86 18.28
C ASN A 73 -10.00 -8.38 18.70
N LYS A 74 -11.03 -7.57 18.43
CA LYS A 74 -11.08 -6.14 18.76
C LYS A 74 -10.83 -5.79 20.22
N LYS A 75 -11.09 -6.72 21.14
CA LYS A 75 -10.97 -6.52 22.60
C LYS A 75 -9.63 -6.98 23.16
N LYS A 76 -8.81 -7.70 22.37
CA LYS A 76 -7.52 -8.22 22.77
C LYS A 76 -6.40 -7.43 22.10
N PHE A 77 -5.97 -6.36 22.75
CA PHE A 77 -4.88 -5.52 22.24
C PHE A 77 -4.04 -4.98 23.39
N GLN A 78 -2.80 -4.65 23.08
CA GLN A 78 -1.87 -3.93 23.95
C GLN A 78 -1.61 -2.55 23.37
N LYS A 79 -1.23 -1.60 24.21
CA LYS A 79 -0.85 -0.26 23.79
C LYS A 79 0.67 -0.17 23.76
N GLU A 80 1.21 0.14 22.62
CA GLU A 80 2.65 0.34 22.43
C GLU A 80 2.96 1.80 22.08
N GLN A 81 4.10 2.28 22.57
CA GLN A 81 4.62 3.61 22.25
C GLN A 81 5.43 3.51 20.96
N VAL A 82 4.98 4.14 19.90
CA VAL A 82 5.69 4.15 18.60
C VAL A 82 6.01 5.59 18.18
N ALA A 83 7.13 5.76 17.47
CA ALA A 83 7.48 7.06 16.91
C ALA A 83 6.41 7.55 15.92
N LYS A 84 6.15 8.86 15.90
CA LYS A 84 5.18 9.43 14.94
C LYS A 84 5.68 9.23 13.52
N ALA A 85 4.88 8.58 12.68
CA ALA A 85 5.19 8.37 11.26
C ALA A 85 5.48 9.68 10.51
N ALA A 86 4.73 10.75 10.84
CA ALA A 86 4.97 12.08 10.27
C ALA A 86 6.37 12.64 10.56
N LYS A 87 6.95 12.32 11.73
CA LYS A 87 8.32 12.78 12.08
C LYS A 87 9.38 11.99 11.30
N VAL A 88 9.15 10.69 11.10
CA VAL A 88 10.03 9.85 10.26
C VAL A 88 10.02 10.35 8.82
N TYR A 89 8.84 10.61 8.27
CA TYR A 89 8.66 11.11 6.91
C TYR A 89 9.26 12.50 6.71
N SER A 90 9.00 13.45 7.62
CA SER A 90 9.60 14.79 7.54
C SER A 90 11.13 14.75 7.63
N GLY A 91 11.68 13.82 8.40
CA GLY A 91 13.12 13.60 8.49
C GLY A 91 13.73 13.05 7.18
N GLN A 92 13.02 12.17 6.48
CA GLN A 92 13.46 11.69 5.15
C GLN A 92 13.42 12.80 4.12
N LEU A 93 12.30 13.52 4.03
CA LEU A 93 12.15 14.66 3.10
C LEU A 93 13.23 15.72 3.33
N ARG A 94 13.54 16.03 4.59
CA ARG A 94 14.58 17.01 4.93
C ARG A 94 15.98 16.56 4.53
N ARG A 95 16.30 15.27 4.68
CA ARG A 95 17.59 14.73 4.22
C ARG A 95 17.74 14.85 2.71
N GLU A 96 16.71 14.54 1.95
CA GLU A 96 16.73 14.66 0.49
C GLU A 96 16.85 16.11 0.04
N VAL A 97 16.06 17.02 0.64
CA VAL A 97 16.17 18.45 0.38
C VAL A 97 17.56 18.97 0.72
N ASN A 98 18.16 18.55 1.82
CA ASN A 98 19.50 18.98 2.20
C ASN A 98 20.58 18.45 1.25
N THR A 99 20.45 17.20 0.77
CA THR A 99 21.33 16.63 -0.26
C THR A 99 21.28 17.45 -1.57
N GLU A 100 20.09 17.89 -1.99
CA GLU A 100 19.97 18.76 -3.17
C GLU A 100 20.52 20.16 -2.92
N ARG A 101 20.30 20.73 -1.73
CA ARG A 101 20.86 22.03 -1.36
C ARG A 101 22.39 22.02 -1.35
N GLU A 102 23.00 20.95 -0.85
CA GLU A 102 24.47 20.78 -0.91
C GLU A 102 24.99 20.72 -2.34
N LYS A 103 24.30 19.98 -3.24
CA LYS A 103 24.65 19.94 -4.67
C LYS A 103 24.57 21.33 -5.34
N LEU A 104 23.70 22.19 -4.85
CA LEU A 104 23.53 23.58 -5.31
C LEU A 104 24.39 24.60 -4.55
N GLY A 105 25.30 24.15 -3.68
CA GLY A 105 26.17 25.01 -2.88
C GLY A 105 25.43 25.83 -1.82
N LYS A 106 24.21 25.42 -1.41
CA LYS A 106 23.40 26.08 -0.39
C LYS A 106 23.58 25.38 0.96
N LYS A 107 23.51 26.15 2.05
CA LYS A 107 23.56 25.58 3.41
C LYS A 107 22.39 24.64 3.66
N PRO A 108 22.59 23.51 4.36
CA PRO A 108 21.51 22.63 4.78
C PRO A 108 20.50 23.39 5.68
N ILE A 109 19.26 22.93 5.68
CA ILE A 109 18.22 23.40 6.60
C ILE A 109 18.51 22.75 7.95
N GLU A 110 18.83 23.56 8.95
CA GLU A 110 19.02 23.10 10.33
C GLU A 110 17.67 22.67 10.94
N ASP A 111 17.72 21.81 11.95
CA ASP A 111 16.53 21.48 12.73
C ASP A 111 16.18 22.71 13.57
N ASP A 112 15.18 23.47 13.13
CA ASP A 112 14.50 24.37 14.05
C ASP A 112 13.75 23.49 15.06
N ASP A 113 14.39 23.20 16.19
CA ASP A 113 13.71 22.84 17.42
C ASP A 113 12.94 24.10 17.84
N ASP A 114 11.74 24.25 17.26
CA ASP A 114 10.84 25.38 17.50
C ASP A 114 10.26 25.27 18.92
N GLU A 115 11.10 25.60 19.92
CA GLU A 115 10.67 25.88 21.29
C GLU A 115 9.89 27.24 21.38
N ASN A 116 9.72 27.96 20.28
CA ASN A 116 9.23 29.33 20.29
C ASN A 116 8.01 29.60 19.40
N HIS A 117 7.00 28.71 19.40
CA HIS A 117 5.66 29.10 18.94
C HIS A 117 4.71 29.19 20.14
N PRO A 118 4.37 30.40 20.63
CA PRO A 118 3.39 30.56 21.67
C PRO A 118 1.98 30.49 21.04
N GLN A 119 1.25 29.46 21.37
CA GLN A 119 -0.19 29.26 21.31
C GLN A 119 -0.62 27.99 20.52
N GLY A 120 -0.83 26.95 21.29
CA GLY A 120 -1.46 25.70 20.85
C GLY A 120 -1.06 24.54 21.80
N GLY A 121 -1.66 24.48 22.98
CA GLY A 121 -1.32 23.48 24.02
C GLY A 121 -1.31 22.05 23.52
N GLY A 122 -0.16 21.42 23.59
CA GLY A 122 0.04 20.02 23.29
C GLY A 122 1.51 19.76 23.08
N GLY A 123 2.26 19.51 24.20
CA GLY A 123 3.65 19.10 24.15
C GLY A 123 3.85 18.03 23.08
N SER A 124 4.80 18.25 22.20
CA SER A 124 5.17 17.33 21.13
C SER A 124 5.67 16.01 21.72
N ARG A 125 4.75 15.10 22.05
CA ARG A 125 5.13 13.72 22.37
C ARG A 125 5.76 13.13 21.12
N GLU A 126 7.01 12.72 21.21
CA GLU A 126 7.75 12.08 20.11
C GLU A 126 7.15 10.73 19.71
N THR A 127 6.32 10.17 20.59
CA THR A 127 5.67 8.87 20.44
C THR A 127 4.15 9.00 20.52
N VAL A 128 3.46 8.07 19.87
CA VAL A 128 2.01 7.91 19.90
C VAL A 128 1.69 6.52 20.41
N GLU A 129 0.66 6.39 21.26
CA GLU A 129 0.14 5.08 21.66
C GLU A 129 -0.52 4.42 20.45
N LYS A 130 -0.03 3.24 20.08
CA LYS A 130 -0.60 2.38 19.04
C LYS A 130 -1.22 1.15 19.66
N ALA A 131 -2.45 0.83 19.28
CA ALA A 131 -3.10 -0.42 19.65
C ALA A 131 -2.56 -1.54 18.76
N VAL A 132 -1.93 -2.54 19.35
CA VAL A 132 -1.42 -3.74 18.67
C VAL A 132 -2.25 -4.93 19.10
N SER A 133 -2.76 -5.70 18.14
CA SER A 133 -3.54 -6.89 18.42
C SER A 133 -2.67 -7.99 19.01
N THR A 134 -3.14 -8.67 20.05
CA THR A 134 -2.44 -9.83 20.61
C THR A 134 -2.77 -11.14 19.88
N THR A 135 -3.78 -11.13 19.01
CA THR A 135 -4.18 -12.31 18.22
C THR A 135 -3.66 -12.26 16.78
N ASP A 136 -3.29 -11.09 16.30
CA ASP A 136 -2.74 -10.84 14.97
C ASP A 136 -1.86 -9.57 15.05
N PRO A 137 -0.59 -9.69 15.46
CA PRO A 137 0.28 -8.54 15.72
C PRO A 137 0.63 -7.73 14.48
N ASP A 138 0.57 -8.34 13.30
CA ASP A 138 0.96 -7.69 12.04
C ASP A 138 -0.12 -6.76 11.49
N CYS A 139 -1.36 -6.89 11.96
CA CYS A 139 -2.45 -5.99 11.55
C CYS A 139 -2.37 -4.63 12.26
N GLY A 140 -3.04 -3.63 11.69
CA GLY A 140 -3.14 -2.28 12.26
C GLY A 140 -4.56 -1.89 12.68
N MET A 141 -4.67 -1.01 13.68
CA MET A 141 -5.96 -0.45 14.06
C MET A 141 -6.37 0.63 13.05
N PHE A 142 -7.29 0.30 12.17
CA PHE A 142 -7.91 1.22 11.25
C PHE A 142 -9.05 1.98 11.94
N VAL A 143 -9.11 3.29 11.72
CA VAL A 143 -10.14 4.18 12.26
C VAL A 143 -10.71 5.02 11.14
N LYS A 144 -12.01 4.88 10.88
CA LYS A 144 -12.74 5.70 9.91
C LYS A 144 -13.88 6.45 10.62
N GLY A 145 -13.74 7.78 10.66
CA GLY A 145 -14.69 8.61 11.39
C GLY A 145 -14.70 8.31 12.91
N GLU A 146 -15.81 8.60 13.56
CA GLU A 146 -15.94 8.47 15.02
C GLU A 146 -16.32 7.05 15.49
N HIS A 147 -16.91 6.25 14.60
CA HIS A 147 -17.60 5.02 15.01
C HIS A 147 -16.96 3.73 14.49
N GLU A 148 -16.17 3.80 13.44
CA GLU A 148 -15.58 2.61 12.84
C GLU A 148 -14.12 2.42 13.27
N ARG A 149 -13.91 1.45 14.18
CA ARG A 149 -12.58 1.01 14.62
C ARG A 149 -12.48 -0.49 14.44
N GLN A 150 -11.49 -0.93 13.68
CA GLN A 150 -11.23 -2.36 13.47
C GLN A 150 -9.78 -2.63 13.19
N PHE A 151 -9.31 -3.82 13.54
CA PHE A 151 -8.04 -4.30 13.07
C PHE A 151 -8.16 -4.68 11.60
N ALA A 152 -7.24 -4.17 10.80
CA ALA A 152 -7.24 -4.35 9.35
C ALA A 152 -5.82 -4.38 8.80
N TYR A 153 -5.70 -4.92 7.61
CA TYR A 153 -4.62 -4.69 6.68
C TYR A 153 -5.08 -3.69 5.63
N GLU A 154 -4.15 -3.09 4.96
CA GLU A 154 -4.41 -2.28 3.78
C GLU A 154 -3.64 -2.86 2.59
N ALA A 155 -4.38 -3.17 1.52
CA ALA A 155 -3.81 -3.60 0.27
C ALA A 155 -3.72 -2.40 -0.68
N HIS A 156 -2.50 -1.95 -0.93
CA HIS A 156 -2.21 -0.92 -1.92
C HIS A 156 -2.03 -1.60 -3.26
N THR A 157 -2.89 -1.30 -4.21
CA THR A 157 -2.91 -1.94 -5.51
C THR A 157 -2.64 -0.94 -6.62
N ALA A 158 -1.85 -1.34 -7.61
CA ALA A 158 -1.74 -0.62 -8.86
C ALA A 158 -2.44 -1.43 -9.96
N CYS A 159 -3.40 -0.83 -10.65
CA CYS A 159 -4.08 -1.46 -11.77
C CYS A 159 -3.89 -0.65 -13.06
N ASP A 160 -4.05 -1.33 -14.19
CA ASP A 160 -4.02 -0.69 -15.51
C ASP A 160 -5.38 -0.11 -15.91
N LYS A 161 -5.46 0.52 -17.09
CA LYS A 161 -6.70 1.09 -17.65
C LYS A 161 -7.83 0.08 -17.84
N ARG A 162 -7.53 -1.20 -17.90
CA ARG A 162 -8.49 -2.28 -18.10
C ARG A 162 -8.89 -2.96 -16.80
N GLY A 163 -8.32 -2.52 -15.67
CA GLY A 163 -8.60 -3.05 -14.35
C GLY A 163 -7.79 -4.29 -13.97
N PHE A 164 -6.75 -4.63 -14.73
CA PHE A 164 -5.81 -5.67 -14.31
C PHE A 164 -4.89 -5.14 -13.20
N ILE A 165 -4.78 -5.89 -12.11
CA ILE A 165 -3.84 -5.57 -11.04
C ILE A 165 -2.43 -5.92 -11.54
N LEU A 166 -1.53 -4.93 -11.52
CA LEU A 166 -0.13 -5.05 -11.94
C LEU A 166 0.83 -5.26 -10.79
N GLY A 167 0.47 -4.76 -9.61
CA GLY A 167 1.25 -4.89 -8.40
C GLY A 167 0.39 -4.70 -7.16
N VAL A 168 0.83 -5.28 -6.05
CA VAL A 168 0.16 -5.17 -4.76
C VAL A 168 1.19 -5.17 -3.62
N GLU A 169 0.99 -4.29 -2.65
CA GLU A 169 1.71 -4.28 -1.38
C GLU A 169 0.68 -4.29 -0.25
N VAL A 170 0.92 -5.12 0.77
CA VAL A 170 0.03 -5.22 1.92
C VAL A 170 0.73 -4.66 3.15
N THR A 171 0.09 -3.72 3.81
CA THR A 171 0.59 -3.11 5.04
C THR A 171 -0.39 -3.27 6.20
N ALA A 172 0.05 -2.96 7.41
CA ALA A 172 -0.87 -2.82 8.53
C ALA A 172 -1.84 -1.64 8.26
N GLY A 173 -3.13 -1.82 8.51
CA GLY A 173 -4.19 -0.87 8.13
C GLY A 173 -4.17 0.50 8.83
N ASN A 174 -3.13 0.81 9.57
CA ASN A 174 -2.87 2.11 10.16
C ASN A 174 -1.60 2.79 9.58
N ILE A 175 -1.02 2.21 8.55
CA ILE A 175 0.05 2.84 7.77
C ILE A 175 -0.58 3.80 6.77
N HIS A 176 -0.04 4.99 6.64
CA HIS A 176 -0.56 5.99 5.71
C HIS A 176 -0.17 5.61 4.27
N ASP A 177 -1.11 5.79 3.33
CA ASP A 177 -0.98 5.44 1.91
C ASP A 177 0.33 5.93 1.28
N SER A 178 0.72 7.15 1.61
CA SER A 178 1.96 7.75 1.09
C SER A 178 3.26 7.03 1.52
N VAL A 179 3.20 6.22 2.59
CA VAL A 179 4.36 5.44 3.08
C VAL A 179 4.50 4.13 2.31
N ALA A 180 3.37 3.51 1.96
CA ALA A 180 3.34 2.25 1.22
C ALA A 180 3.56 2.45 -0.30
N TRP A 181 3.31 3.66 -0.78
CA TRP A 181 3.32 4.00 -2.20
C TRP A 181 4.61 3.61 -2.92
N ASP A 182 5.77 3.86 -2.32
CA ASP A 182 7.07 3.60 -2.94
C ASP A 182 7.22 2.18 -3.44
N LYS A 183 6.87 1.21 -2.62
CA LYS A 183 7.03 -0.19 -2.94
C LYS A 183 6.16 -0.62 -4.11
N VAL A 184 4.88 -0.19 -4.12
CA VAL A 184 3.96 -0.48 -5.24
C VAL A 184 4.40 0.21 -6.50
N TYR A 185 4.79 1.47 -6.40
CA TYR A 185 5.24 2.29 -7.51
C TYR A 185 6.51 1.71 -8.14
N ASP A 186 7.54 1.45 -7.34
CA ASP A 186 8.82 0.94 -7.80
C ASP A 186 8.68 -0.46 -8.40
N ASP A 187 7.89 -1.34 -7.79
CA ASP A 187 7.62 -2.69 -8.32
C ASP A 187 6.99 -2.63 -9.71
N VAL A 188 5.93 -1.83 -9.89
CA VAL A 188 5.20 -1.77 -11.16
C VAL A 188 5.99 -1.02 -12.24
N THR A 189 6.64 0.08 -11.90
CA THR A 189 7.41 0.89 -12.87
C THR A 189 8.71 0.23 -13.29
N SER A 190 9.24 -0.70 -12.51
CA SER A 190 10.38 -1.52 -12.91
C SER A 190 10.03 -2.59 -13.96
N LYS A 191 8.77 -3.04 -13.99
CA LYS A 191 8.27 -4.13 -14.84
C LYS A 191 7.57 -3.63 -16.11
N PHE A 192 6.97 -2.45 -16.07
CA PHE A 192 6.12 -1.92 -17.13
C PHE A 192 6.52 -0.51 -17.54
N ASP A 193 6.32 -0.21 -18.84
CA ASP A 193 6.48 1.16 -19.37
C ASP A 193 5.24 2.00 -19.03
N VAL A 194 5.35 2.73 -17.90
CA VAL A 194 4.28 3.57 -17.35
C VAL A 194 4.55 5.04 -17.71
N GLN A 195 3.55 5.74 -18.24
CA GLN A 195 3.60 7.16 -18.54
C GLN A 195 2.82 8.00 -17.52
N PHE A 196 1.64 7.52 -17.11
CA PHE A 196 0.76 8.26 -16.20
C PHE A 196 0.52 7.46 -14.92
N VAL A 197 0.61 8.14 -13.78
CA VAL A 197 0.37 7.56 -12.46
C VAL A 197 -0.78 8.31 -11.79
N ALA A 198 -1.97 7.72 -11.82
CA ALA A 198 -3.16 8.29 -11.22
C ALA A 198 -3.30 7.80 -9.76
N MET A 199 -3.55 8.73 -8.86
CA MET A 199 -3.63 8.47 -7.42
C MET A 199 -4.71 9.34 -6.80
N ASP A 200 -5.26 8.92 -5.67
CA ASP A 200 -6.22 9.70 -4.90
C ASP A 200 -5.56 10.81 -4.06
N ALA A 201 -6.37 11.50 -3.25
CA ALA A 201 -5.89 12.59 -2.41
C ALA A 201 -4.98 12.13 -1.25
N GLY A 202 -5.06 10.86 -0.82
CA GLY A 202 -4.21 10.27 0.21
C GLY A 202 -2.73 10.23 -0.19
N TYR A 203 -2.47 10.06 -1.48
CA TYR A 203 -1.11 10.04 -2.05
C TYR A 203 -0.58 11.43 -2.44
N LYS A 204 -1.38 12.49 -2.28
CA LYS A 204 -0.99 13.83 -2.72
C LYS A 204 0.05 14.47 -1.80
N THR A 205 1.30 14.08 -1.96
CA THR A 205 2.44 14.67 -1.26
C THR A 205 3.44 15.27 -2.25
N PRO A 206 4.18 16.32 -1.87
CA PRO A 206 5.21 16.91 -2.74
C PRO A 206 6.28 15.91 -3.16
N TRP A 207 6.61 14.98 -2.26
CA TRP A 207 7.62 13.98 -2.50
C TRP A 207 7.18 12.96 -3.58
N ILE A 208 5.96 12.42 -3.47
CA ILE A 208 5.40 11.50 -4.49
C ILE A 208 5.35 12.19 -5.87
N ALA A 209 4.86 13.43 -5.91
CA ALA A 209 4.81 14.19 -7.16
C ALA A 209 6.21 14.41 -7.74
N LYS A 210 7.18 14.77 -6.89
CA LYS A 210 8.58 14.98 -7.32
C LYS A 210 9.20 13.69 -7.85
N LYS A 211 9.14 12.58 -7.11
CA LYS A 211 9.71 11.29 -7.54
C LYS A 211 9.10 10.84 -8.86
N THR A 212 7.78 10.93 -9.02
CA THR A 212 7.09 10.57 -10.26
C THR A 212 7.59 11.40 -11.45
N LEU A 213 7.79 12.72 -11.27
CA LEU A 213 8.31 13.61 -12.31
C LEU A 213 9.79 13.37 -12.60
N ASP A 214 10.62 13.13 -11.58
CA ASP A 214 12.04 12.83 -11.73
C ASP A 214 12.26 11.53 -12.53
N ASP A 215 11.35 10.56 -12.37
CA ASP A 215 11.34 9.31 -13.16
C ASP A 215 10.75 9.49 -14.58
N GLY A 216 10.46 10.74 -14.99
CA GLY A 216 9.94 11.08 -16.31
C GLY A 216 8.48 10.68 -16.53
N LYS A 217 7.71 10.44 -15.45
CA LYS A 217 6.30 10.06 -15.49
C LYS A 217 5.41 11.24 -15.07
N ILE A 218 4.14 11.17 -15.41
CA ILE A 218 3.18 12.25 -15.15
C ILE A 218 2.27 11.83 -13.98
N PRO A 219 2.37 12.48 -12.79
CA PRO A 219 1.46 12.25 -11.69
C PRO A 219 0.09 12.88 -12.00
N VAL A 220 -0.97 12.09 -11.88
CA VAL A 220 -2.35 12.54 -12.03
C VAL A 220 -3.00 12.54 -10.64
N LEU A 221 -3.16 13.72 -10.07
CA LEU A 221 -3.65 13.91 -8.71
C LEU A 221 -4.95 14.74 -8.72
N PRO A 222 -5.87 14.53 -7.77
CA PRO A 222 -7.12 15.25 -7.73
C PRO A 222 -6.90 16.75 -7.52
N TYR A 223 -7.68 17.54 -8.25
CA TYR A 223 -7.70 18.98 -8.09
C TYR A 223 -8.28 19.37 -6.72
N THR A 224 -7.54 20.17 -6.00
CA THR A 224 -8.02 20.76 -4.74
C THR A 224 -8.45 22.19 -5.00
N ARG A 225 -9.75 22.51 -4.86
CA ARG A 225 -10.22 23.89 -4.94
C ARG A 225 -9.50 24.73 -3.88
N TYR A 226 -8.99 25.88 -4.29
CA TYR A 226 -8.51 26.90 -3.38
C TYR A 226 -9.67 27.32 -2.47
N LYS A 227 -9.52 27.14 -1.17
CA LYS A 227 -10.45 27.72 -0.19
C LYS A 227 -10.04 29.19 -0.08
N GLY A 228 -10.73 30.06 -0.82
CA GLY A 228 -10.56 31.50 -0.66
C GLY A 228 -10.71 31.89 0.81
N SER A 229 -9.86 32.77 1.32
CA SER A 229 -10.09 33.43 2.60
C SER A 229 -11.49 34.04 2.54
N LYS A 230 -12.34 33.73 3.50
CA LYS A 230 -13.54 34.51 3.73
C LYS A 230 -13.03 35.90 4.18
N GLU A 231 -13.15 36.92 3.31
CA GLU A 231 -13.13 38.31 3.72
C GLU A 231 -14.30 38.58 4.67
#